data_b9d2c57bb1badadf483fec0ba2d764d9
#
_entry.id   b9d2c57bb1badadf483fec0ba2d764d9
#
_cell.length_a   1.000
_cell.length_b   1.000
_cell.length_c   1.000
_cell.angle_alpha   90.00
_cell.angle_beta   90.00
_cell.angle_gamma   90.00
#
_symmetry.space_group_name_H-M   'P 1'
#
loop_
_entity.id
_entity.type
_entity.pdbx_description
1 polymer ?
#
loop_
_entity_poly.entity_id
_entity_poly.type
_entity_poly.pdbx_seq_one_letter_code
_entity_poly.pdbx_strand_id
1 'polypeptide(L)'
;MLKARLLRLDDQAHEHTHDHHQLVLSLAGRAEFEVNGRGGEVCRMRACLVPGDADHQFAGMGDNRMLIIDLDEQGTADADLALLTHLFETPRYPQLDADFQNLLSYAGAELERYGSDPML
;
A
#
# COMPACT_ATOMS: atom_id res chain seq x y z
N MET A 1 -2.40 -2.64 14.75
CA MET A 1 -3.33 -3.50 14.00
C MET A 1 -2.94 -3.50 12.53
N LEU A 2 -3.10 -4.63 11.87
CA LEU A 2 -2.77 -4.78 10.45
C LEU A 2 -4.02 -5.25 9.71
N LYS A 3 -4.32 -4.60 8.60
CA LYS A 3 -5.46 -4.95 7.76
C LYS A 3 -5.04 -4.92 6.30
N ALA A 4 -5.33 -6.00 5.57
CA ALA A 4 -4.99 -6.10 4.16
C ALA A 4 -6.26 -6.12 3.31
N ARG A 5 -6.24 -5.39 2.19
CA ARG A 5 -7.36 -5.32 1.25
C ARG A 5 -6.85 -5.45 -0.17
N LEU A 6 -7.58 -6.23 -0.97
CA LEU A 6 -7.38 -6.26 -2.42
C LEU A 6 -8.43 -5.38 -3.07
N LEU A 7 -8.00 -4.49 -3.95
CA LEU A 7 -8.95 -3.64 -4.66
C LEU A 7 -8.39 -3.14 -5.99
N ARG A 8 -9.30 -2.67 -6.82
CA ARG A 8 -8.97 -2.01 -8.06
C ARG A 8 -9.19 -0.52 -7.87
N LEU A 9 -8.23 0.29 -8.33
CA LEU A 9 -8.37 1.74 -8.33
C LEU A 9 -8.92 2.18 -9.68
N ASP A 10 -9.96 3.00 -9.65
CA ASP A 10 -10.49 3.58 -10.88
C ASP A 10 -9.58 4.70 -11.38
N ASP A 11 -9.85 5.22 -12.58
CA ASP A 11 -9.01 6.22 -13.22
C ASP A 11 -9.34 7.66 -12.81
N GLN A 12 -10.25 7.83 -11.86
CA GLN A 12 -10.56 9.15 -11.31
C GLN A 12 -9.67 9.45 -10.11
N ALA A 13 -9.26 10.71 -10.00
CA ALA A 13 -8.45 11.13 -8.87
C ALA A 13 -9.27 11.14 -7.59
N HIS A 14 -8.73 10.53 -6.55
CA HIS A 14 -9.30 10.53 -5.21
C HIS A 14 -8.32 11.16 -4.25
N GLU A 15 -8.82 11.91 -3.29
CA GLU A 15 -8.02 12.54 -2.25
C GLU A 15 -8.46 12.04 -0.90
N HIS A 16 -7.50 11.58 -0.11
CA HIS A 16 -7.77 10.99 1.21
C HIS A 16 -6.76 11.44 2.24
N THR A 17 -7.15 11.36 3.51
CA THR A 17 -6.28 11.49 4.66
C THR A 17 -6.71 10.45 5.67
N HIS A 18 -5.78 9.66 6.18
CA HIS A 18 -6.04 8.61 7.17
C HIS A 18 -5.14 8.78 8.39
N ASP A 19 -5.59 8.30 9.54
CA ASP A 19 -4.82 8.37 10.78
C ASP A 19 -3.86 7.19 10.96
N HIS A 20 -3.81 6.29 9.99
CA HIS A 20 -2.94 5.12 10.01
C HIS A 20 -2.02 5.13 8.78
N HIS A 21 -0.93 4.38 8.87
CA HIS A 21 -0.01 4.20 7.75
C HIS A 21 -0.60 3.25 6.73
N GLN A 22 -0.22 3.43 5.47
CA GLN A 22 -0.62 2.52 4.40
C GLN A 22 0.58 2.12 3.57
N LEU A 23 0.68 0.83 3.28
CA LEU A 23 1.61 0.30 2.30
C LEU A 23 0.80 -0.10 1.07
N VAL A 24 1.11 0.46 -0.08
CA VAL A 24 0.41 0.19 -1.33
C VAL A 24 1.33 -0.61 -2.24
N LEU A 25 0.85 -1.78 -2.64
CA LEU A 25 1.57 -2.72 -3.50
C LEU A 25 0.72 -3.04 -4.72
N SER A 26 1.35 -3.20 -5.88
CA SER A 26 0.64 -3.60 -7.09
C SER A 26 0.83 -5.08 -7.36
N LEU A 27 -0.27 -5.80 -7.50
CA LEU A 27 -0.28 -7.17 -8.00
C LEU A 27 -0.33 -7.19 -9.53
N ALA A 28 -0.93 -6.16 -10.13
CA ALA A 28 -1.02 -6.00 -11.57
C ALA A 28 -1.32 -4.53 -11.88
N GLY A 29 -0.76 -4.04 -12.98
CA GLY A 29 -1.04 -2.68 -13.44
C GLY A 29 -0.35 -1.60 -12.62
N ARG A 30 -0.83 -0.37 -12.79
CA ARG A 30 -0.18 0.83 -12.27
C ARG A 30 -1.20 1.80 -11.70
N ALA A 31 -0.71 2.65 -10.80
CA ALA A 31 -1.48 3.78 -10.30
C ALA A 31 -0.54 4.96 -10.03
N GLU A 32 -1.05 6.16 -10.21
CA GLU A 32 -0.32 7.38 -9.87
C GLU A 32 -0.70 7.78 -8.45
N PHE A 33 0.31 8.16 -7.67
CA PHE A 33 0.12 8.65 -6.31
C PHE A 33 0.82 9.99 -6.15
N GLU A 34 0.24 10.82 -5.29
CA GLU A 34 0.89 12.03 -4.79
C GLU A 34 0.63 12.08 -3.30
N VAL A 35 1.69 12.11 -2.50
CA VAL A 35 1.61 12.06 -1.04
C VAL A 35 2.34 13.28 -0.50
N ASN A 36 1.62 14.19 0.17
CA ASN A 36 2.15 15.46 0.66
C ASN A 36 2.94 16.20 -0.43
N GLY A 37 2.41 16.23 -1.66
CA GLY A 37 3.03 16.91 -2.78
C GLY A 37 4.13 16.12 -3.49
N ARG A 38 4.48 14.92 -3.01
CA ARG A 38 5.50 14.09 -3.63
C ARG A 38 4.85 13.02 -4.51
N GLY A 39 5.01 13.17 -5.83
CA GLY A 39 4.44 12.25 -6.81
C GLY A 39 5.28 11.02 -7.05
N GLY A 40 4.63 9.93 -7.42
CA GLY A 40 5.27 8.69 -7.80
C GLY A 40 4.26 7.72 -8.41
N GLU A 41 4.78 6.64 -8.96
CA GLU A 41 3.95 5.60 -9.58
C GLU A 41 4.10 4.30 -8.81
N VAL A 42 2.98 3.67 -8.51
CA VAL A 42 2.96 2.31 -7.94
C VAL A 42 2.79 1.33 -9.09
N CYS A 43 3.67 0.35 -9.14
CA CYS A 43 3.64 -0.71 -10.14
C CYS A 43 4.24 -1.97 -9.50
N ARG A 44 4.37 -3.06 -10.27
CA ARG A 44 4.92 -4.31 -9.73
C ARG A 44 6.31 -4.14 -9.14
N MET A 45 7.08 -3.16 -9.63
CA MET A 45 8.46 -2.93 -9.20
C MET A 45 8.59 -1.84 -8.14
N ARG A 46 7.50 -1.15 -7.80
CA ARG A 46 7.58 0.00 -6.91
C ARG A 46 6.33 0.12 -6.06
N ALA A 47 6.53 0.16 -4.76
CA ALA A 47 5.47 0.37 -3.78
C ALA A 47 5.32 1.85 -3.43
N CYS A 48 4.34 2.16 -2.60
CA CYS A 48 4.20 3.47 -1.98
C CYS A 48 3.98 3.31 -0.49
N LEU A 49 4.76 4.02 0.31
CA LEU A 49 4.55 4.14 1.75
C LEU A 49 3.85 5.47 2.02
N VAL A 50 2.61 5.40 2.51
CA VAL A 50 1.80 6.57 2.82
C VAL A 50 1.76 6.74 4.33
N PRO A 51 2.47 7.74 4.89
CA PRO A 51 2.42 8.01 6.33
C PRO A 51 1.01 8.35 6.80
N GLY A 52 0.70 8.00 8.04
CA GLY A 52 -0.53 8.45 8.69
C GLY A 52 -0.60 9.97 8.70
N ASP A 53 -1.79 10.50 8.55
CA ASP A 53 -2.10 11.94 8.50
C ASP A 53 -1.53 12.66 7.27
N ALA A 54 -0.90 11.96 6.34
CA ALA A 54 -0.45 12.56 5.08
C ALA A 54 -1.63 12.71 4.11
N ASP A 55 -1.74 13.88 3.50
CA ASP A 55 -2.69 14.08 2.40
C ASP A 55 -2.19 13.33 1.18
N HIS A 56 -3.05 12.51 0.59
CA HIS A 56 -2.64 11.77 -0.59
C HIS A 56 -3.76 11.73 -1.64
N GLN A 57 -3.33 11.79 -2.89
CA GLN A 57 -4.18 11.63 -4.06
C GLN A 57 -3.69 10.42 -4.85
N PHE A 58 -4.62 9.73 -5.49
CA PHE A 58 -4.27 8.58 -6.31
C PHE A 58 -5.29 8.36 -7.40
N ALA A 59 -4.85 7.73 -8.49
CA ALA A 59 -5.70 7.32 -9.60
C ALA A 59 -5.11 6.08 -10.25
N GLY A 60 -5.95 5.08 -10.53
CA GLY A 60 -5.54 3.93 -11.30
C GLY A 60 -5.28 4.29 -12.76
N MET A 61 -4.37 3.56 -13.39
CA MET A 61 -4.00 3.76 -14.80
C MET A 61 -4.35 2.51 -15.59
N GLY A 62 -5.59 2.41 -16.04
CA GLY A 62 -6.10 1.22 -16.73
C GLY A 62 -6.37 0.08 -15.75
N ASP A 63 -6.33 -1.14 -16.23
CA ASP A 63 -6.56 -2.31 -15.39
C ASP A 63 -5.46 -2.42 -14.35
N ASN A 64 -5.87 -2.61 -13.11
CA ASN A 64 -4.93 -2.72 -12.02
C ASN A 64 -5.54 -3.56 -10.90
N ARG A 65 -4.65 -4.05 -10.04
CA ARG A 65 -5.02 -4.79 -8.85
C ARG A 65 -4.03 -4.46 -7.77
N MET A 66 -4.52 -3.85 -6.70
CA MET A 66 -3.67 -3.34 -5.63
C MET A 66 -3.92 -4.10 -4.34
N LEU A 67 -2.85 -4.31 -3.61
CA LEU A 67 -2.89 -4.78 -2.24
C LEU A 67 -2.55 -3.60 -1.34
N ILE A 68 -3.49 -3.21 -0.50
CA ILE A 68 -3.30 -2.12 0.45
C ILE A 68 -3.27 -2.70 1.85
N ILE A 69 -2.18 -2.40 2.56
CA ILE A 69 -1.99 -2.85 3.93
C ILE A 69 -2.05 -1.64 4.85
N ASP A 70 -3.05 -1.62 5.71
CA ASP A 70 -3.21 -0.60 6.73
C ASP A 70 -2.43 -1.03 7.98
N LEU A 71 -1.60 -0.13 8.49
CA LEU A 71 -0.74 -0.36 9.64
C LEU A 71 -1.03 0.70 10.70
N ASP A 72 -1.39 0.24 11.89
CA ASP A 72 -1.72 1.11 13.01
C ASP A 72 -0.64 0.99 14.08
N GLU A 73 -0.22 2.12 14.62
CA GLU A 73 0.77 2.16 15.69
C GLU A 73 0.21 1.67 17.02
N GLN A 74 -1.10 1.71 17.19
CA GLN A 74 -1.74 1.26 18.44
C GLN A 74 -1.57 -0.24 18.63
N GLY A 75 -1.20 -0.62 19.84
CA GLY A 75 -1.00 -2.02 20.19
C GLY A 75 0.29 -2.63 19.67
N THR A 76 1.15 -1.80 19.07
CA THR A 76 2.44 -2.24 18.56
C THR A 76 3.49 -2.18 19.67
N ALA A 77 4.32 -3.21 19.78
CA ALA A 77 5.41 -3.23 20.76
C ALA A 77 6.40 -2.10 20.49
N ASP A 78 7.04 -1.58 21.53
CA ASP A 78 7.91 -0.40 21.43
C ASP A 78 9.01 -0.54 20.35
N ALA A 79 9.62 -1.72 20.24
CA ALA A 79 10.66 -1.96 19.25
C ALA A 79 10.11 -1.90 17.82
N ASP A 80 8.92 -2.48 17.60
CA ASP A 80 8.26 -2.47 16.30
C ASP A 80 7.72 -1.08 15.98
N LEU A 81 7.27 -0.35 16.98
CA LEU A 81 6.80 1.02 16.83
C LEU A 81 7.92 1.94 16.33
N ALA A 82 9.14 1.79 16.85
CA ALA A 82 10.29 2.57 16.38
C ALA A 82 10.57 2.30 14.91
N LEU A 83 10.48 1.04 14.47
CA LEU A 83 10.66 0.67 13.08
C LEU A 83 9.58 1.27 12.19
N LEU A 84 8.31 1.15 12.60
CA LEU A 84 7.18 1.73 11.85
C LEU A 84 7.33 3.24 11.72
N THR A 85 7.65 3.92 12.81
CA THR A 85 7.86 5.37 12.81
C THR A 85 8.95 5.76 11.82
N HIS A 86 10.05 5.01 11.81
CA HIS A 86 11.15 5.27 10.88
C HIS A 86 10.74 5.06 9.42
N LEU A 87 10.06 3.94 9.13
CA LEU A 87 9.67 3.60 7.77
C LEU A 87 8.67 4.62 7.19
N PHE A 88 7.77 5.12 8.02
CA PHE A 88 6.72 6.05 7.59
C PHE A 88 6.99 7.51 7.98
N GLU A 89 8.24 7.84 8.23
CA GLU A 89 8.65 9.20 8.58
C GLU A 89 8.40 10.18 7.44
N THR A 90 8.63 9.74 6.21
CA THR A 90 8.36 10.52 4.99
C THR A 90 7.73 9.64 3.93
N PRO A 91 6.98 10.22 2.97
CA PRO A 91 6.49 9.44 1.83
C PRO A 91 7.64 8.82 1.04
N ARG A 92 7.50 7.57 0.67
CA ARG A 92 8.53 6.83 -0.07
C ARG A 92 7.91 5.96 -1.14
N TYR A 93 8.66 5.75 -2.21
CA TYR A 93 8.30 4.85 -3.30
C TYR A 93 9.41 3.80 -3.46
N PRO A 94 9.50 2.83 -2.53
CA PRO A 94 10.60 1.88 -2.56
C PRO A 94 10.51 0.95 -3.76
N GLN A 95 11.68 0.65 -4.31
CA GLN A 95 11.81 -0.31 -5.40
C GLN A 95 11.80 -1.73 -4.83
N LEU A 96 11.07 -2.62 -5.49
CA LEU A 96 10.91 -4.01 -5.06
C LEU A 96 11.75 -4.92 -5.95
N ASP A 97 12.51 -5.83 -5.34
CA ASP A 97 13.29 -6.79 -6.10
C ASP A 97 12.42 -7.96 -6.59
N ALA A 98 13.01 -8.82 -7.42
CA ALA A 98 12.30 -9.93 -8.02
C ALA A 98 11.79 -10.93 -6.98
N ASP A 99 12.54 -11.17 -5.93
CA ASP A 99 12.13 -12.10 -4.87
C ASP A 99 10.90 -11.59 -4.14
N PHE A 100 10.88 -10.29 -3.83
CA PHE A 100 9.71 -9.69 -3.19
C PHE A 100 8.51 -9.72 -4.14
N GLN A 101 8.71 -9.44 -5.41
CA GLN A 101 7.62 -9.50 -6.41
C GLN A 101 7.04 -10.91 -6.50
N ASN A 102 7.87 -11.94 -6.44
CA ASN A 102 7.42 -13.33 -6.44
C ASN A 102 6.60 -13.66 -5.19
N LEU A 103 7.08 -13.21 -4.02
CA LEU A 103 6.34 -13.36 -2.78
C LEU A 103 5.00 -12.65 -2.85
N LEU A 104 4.97 -11.45 -3.39
CA LEU A 104 3.76 -10.66 -3.56
C LEU A 104 2.77 -11.36 -4.49
N SER A 105 3.24 -11.95 -5.59
CA SER A 105 2.39 -12.71 -6.50
C SER A 105 1.77 -13.93 -5.81
N TYR A 106 2.55 -14.62 -5.00
CA TYR A 106 2.04 -15.74 -4.21
C TYR A 106 0.99 -15.30 -3.21
N ALA A 107 1.29 -14.25 -2.44
CA ALA A 107 0.36 -13.72 -1.45
C ALA A 107 -0.93 -13.23 -2.10
N GLY A 108 -0.81 -12.56 -3.25
CA GLY A 108 -1.96 -12.10 -4.02
C GLY A 108 -2.86 -13.24 -4.48
N ALA A 109 -2.28 -14.32 -4.98
CA ALA A 109 -3.02 -15.50 -5.39
C ALA A 109 -3.76 -16.15 -4.22
N GLU A 110 -3.11 -16.23 -3.06
CA GLU A 110 -3.73 -16.75 -1.85
C GLU A 110 -4.88 -15.86 -1.37
N LEU A 111 -4.69 -14.56 -1.37
CA LEU A 111 -5.74 -13.62 -1.00
C LEU A 111 -6.94 -13.69 -1.93
N GLU A 112 -6.71 -13.90 -3.24
CA GLU A 112 -7.81 -14.09 -4.18
C GLU A 112 -8.59 -15.37 -3.93
N ARG A 113 -7.89 -16.44 -3.58
CA ARG A 113 -8.52 -17.74 -3.29
C ARG A 113 -9.48 -17.64 -2.11
N TYR A 114 -9.10 -16.89 -1.08
CA TYR A 114 -9.91 -16.65 0.11
C TYR A 114 -10.61 -15.31 0.09
N GLY A 115 -10.35 -14.58 -0.87
CA GLY A 115 -10.65 -13.28 -1.37
C GLY A 115 -11.47 -12.33 -0.57
N SER A 116 -12.70 -12.52 -0.58
CA SER A 116 -13.61 -11.62 0.13
C SER A 116 -14.02 -12.16 1.48
N ASP A 117 -13.35 -13.20 1.98
CA ASP A 117 -13.66 -13.73 3.30
C ASP A 117 -13.14 -12.75 4.36
N PRO A 118 -14.05 -12.14 5.14
CA PRO A 118 -13.64 -11.19 6.16
C PRO A 118 -12.84 -11.81 7.30
N MET A 119 -12.73 -13.12 7.33
CA MET A 119 -11.92 -13.82 8.32
C MET A 119 -10.43 -13.83 7.98
N LEU A 120 -10.09 -13.41 6.79
CA LEU A 120 -8.67 -13.28 6.42
C LEU A 120 -8.03 -12.03 7.12
#